data_7ad102322aacf4b89b98e913035891c5
#
_entry.id   7ad102322aacf4b89b98e913035891c5
#
_cell.length_a   1.000
_cell.length_b   1.000
_cell.length_c   1.000
_cell.angle_alpha   90.00
_cell.angle_beta   90.00
_cell.angle_gamma   90.00
#
_symmetry.space_group_name_H-M   'P 1'
#
loop_
_entity.id
_entity.type
_entity.pdbx_description
1 polymer ?
#
loop_
_entity_poly.entity_id
_entity_poly.type
_entity_poly.pdbx_seq_one_letter_code
_entity_poly.pdbx_strand_id
1 'polypeptide(L)'
;MAAIALHFIVGSGHLHNFEDSLACFELDVLPASVPSFATREPAQDWLKQTPASVSIPGVTVAGSRYSVGYSLDEGVRFLIRVPSREELSAEWPDVGALLASSVSSLLRAGARVTSAEERESIQVILLALRFIRESGQSSDLERFADLFDTRETFLPLRVFASRAEAEVWLNGHPRPPHGARIQIADQRFSIGYERGSHLRVLVRGPSLKEVGLSESSDEPGE
;
A
#
# COMPACT_ATOMS: atom_id res chain seq x y z
N MET A 1 6.10 -12.63 5.09
CA MET A 1 6.23 -11.44 4.22
C MET A 1 4.96 -11.14 3.42
N ALA A 2 4.30 -12.08 2.75
CA ALA A 2 3.06 -11.83 2.02
C ALA A 2 1.98 -11.14 2.87
N ALA A 3 1.64 -11.73 4.01
CA ALA A 3 0.66 -11.14 4.93
C ALA A 3 1.09 -9.73 5.39
N ILE A 4 2.37 -9.55 5.71
CA ILE A 4 2.92 -8.24 6.12
C ILE A 4 2.70 -7.18 5.04
N ALA A 5 3.06 -7.47 3.78
CA ALA A 5 2.91 -6.52 2.68
C ALA A 5 1.44 -6.12 2.45
N LEU A 6 0.54 -7.10 2.40
CA LEU A 6 -0.88 -6.85 2.20
C LEU A 6 -1.51 -6.09 3.37
N HIS A 7 -1.20 -6.49 4.62
CA HIS A 7 -1.65 -5.76 5.79
C HIS A 7 -1.10 -4.34 5.85
N PHE A 8 0.15 -4.14 5.44
CA PHE A 8 0.75 -2.81 5.34
C PHE A 8 0.00 -1.93 4.34
N ILE A 9 -0.28 -2.42 3.12
CA ILE A 9 -1.03 -1.69 2.09
C ILE A 9 -2.42 -1.29 2.62
N VAL A 10 -3.14 -2.23 3.25
CA VAL A 10 -4.45 -1.96 3.85
C VAL A 10 -4.33 -0.97 5.01
N GLY A 11 -3.39 -1.21 5.92
CA GLY A 11 -3.19 -0.39 7.13
C GLY A 11 -2.71 1.03 6.82
N SER A 12 -1.97 1.21 5.73
CA SER A 12 -1.50 2.51 5.26
C SER A 12 -2.52 3.26 4.38
N GLY A 13 -3.71 2.67 4.11
CA GLY A 13 -4.76 3.32 3.31
C GLY A 13 -4.50 3.32 1.80
N HIS A 14 -3.56 2.50 1.32
CA HIS A 14 -3.18 2.45 -0.11
C HIS A 14 -3.86 1.32 -0.90
N LEU A 15 -4.85 0.64 -0.30
CA LEU A 15 -5.49 -0.52 -0.95
C LEU A 15 -6.03 -0.17 -2.34
N HIS A 16 -6.75 0.95 -2.47
CA HIS A 16 -7.33 1.37 -3.75
C HIS A 16 -6.26 1.62 -4.82
N ASN A 17 -5.18 2.33 -4.46
CA ASN A 17 -4.07 2.58 -5.39
C ASN A 17 -3.35 1.28 -5.79
N PHE A 18 -3.30 0.30 -4.89
CA PHE A 18 -2.75 -1.02 -5.18
C PHE A 18 -3.67 -1.82 -6.12
N GLU A 19 -4.99 -1.78 -5.91
CA GLU A 19 -5.98 -2.41 -6.79
C GLU A 19 -5.90 -1.84 -8.22
N ASP A 20 -5.75 -0.52 -8.38
CA ASP A 20 -5.51 0.12 -9.66
C ASP A 20 -4.20 -0.35 -10.33
N SER A 21 -3.15 -0.54 -9.52
CA SER A 21 -1.87 -1.06 -10.02
C SER A 21 -1.98 -2.53 -10.43
N LEU A 22 -2.71 -3.34 -9.69
CA LEU A 22 -2.99 -4.74 -10.01
C LEU A 22 -3.80 -4.84 -11.30
N ALA A 23 -4.89 -4.09 -11.43
CA ALA A 23 -5.70 -4.06 -12.63
C ALA A 23 -4.86 -3.64 -13.86
N CYS A 24 -4.00 -2.64 -13.72
CA CYS A 24 -3.09 -2.22 -14.79
C CYS A 24 -2.05 -3.30 -15.14
N PHE A 25 -1.58 -4.07 -14.15
CA PHE A 25 -0.64 -5.19 -14.35
C PHE A 25 -1.28 -6.36 -15.09
N GLU A 26 -2.53 -6.70 -14.76
CA GLU A 26 -3.28 -7.80 -15.38
C GLU A 26 -3.61 -7.54 -16.85
N LEU A 27 -3.65 -6.29 -17.30
CA LEU A 27 -3.81 -5.96 -18.70
C LEU A 27 -2.54 -6.36 -19.46
N ASP A 28 -2.62 -7.35 -20.34
CA ASP A 28 -1.50 -7.73 -21.22
C ASP A 28 -1.13 -6.59 -22.18
N VAL A 29 -2.13 -5.88 -22.69
CA VAL A 29 -1.98 -4.71 -23.56
C VAL A 29 -2.91 -3.61 -23.07
N LEU A 30 -2.34 -2.42 -22.83
CA LEU A 30 -3.17 -1.26 -22.55
C LEU A 30 -4.03 -0.90 -23.77
N PRO A 31 -5.29 -0.47 -23.57
CA PRO A 31 -6.13 -0.01 -24.65
C PRO A 31 -5.43 1.07 -25.50
N ALA A 32 -5.65 1.09 -26.81
CA ALA A 32 -5.06 2.08 -27.72
C ALA A 32 -5.44 3.54 -27.36
N SER A 33 -6.50 3.72 -26.57
CA SER A 33 -6.94 5.02 -26.04
C SER A 33 -6.10 5.51 -24.86
N VAL A 34 -5.20 4.68 -24.31
CA VAL A 34 -4.34 5.05 -23.20
C VAL A 34 -3.29 6.06 -23.67
N PRO A 35 -3.17 7.23 -23.00
CA PRO A 35 -2.19 8.23 -23.35
C PRO A 35 -0.75 7.71 -23.25
N SER A 36 0.09 8.10 -24.23
CA SER A 36 1.50 7.77 -24.24
C SER A 36 2.34 9.05 -24.27
N PHE A 37 3.36 9.09 -23.43
CA PHE A 37 4.25 10.23 -23.26
C PHE A 37 5.72 9.83 -23.40
N ALA A 38 6.53 10.73 -23.93
CA ALA A 38 7.97 10.48 -24.05
C ALA A 38 8.69 10.55 -22.70
N THR A 39 8.20 11.42 -21.79
CA THR A 39 8.78 11.62 -20.46
C THR A 39 7.70 11.75 -19.38
N ARG A 40 8.13 11.73 -18.12
CA ARG A 40 7.22 11.75 -16.96
C ARG A 40 6.55 13.13 -16.74
N GLU A 41 7.25 14.22 -17.02
CA GLU A 41 6.73 15.57 -16.80
C GLU A 41 5.45 15.87 -17.60
N PRO A 42 5.40 15.68 -18.93
CA PRO A 42 4.17 15.88 -19.69
C PRO A 42 3.02 14.97 -19.22
N ALA A 43 3.32 13.75 -18.79
CA ALA A 43 2.31 12.84 -18.26
C ALA A 43 1.72 13.38 -16.94
N GLN A 44 2.54 13.89 -16.03
CA GLN A 44 2.10 14.51 -14.78
C GLN A 44 1.28 15.78 -15.01
N ASP A 45 1.69 16.61 -15.95
CA ASP A 45 0.95 17.84 -16.29
C ASP A 45 -0.40 17.53 -16.95
N TRP A 46 -0.45 16.50 -17.79
CA TRP A 46 -1.72 16.00 -18.34
C TRP A 46 -2.64 15.48 -17.22
N LEU A 47 -2.11 14.74 -16.23
CA LEU A 47 -2.88 14.25 -15.10
C LEU A 47 -3.48 15.37 -14.25
N LYS A 48 -2.72 16.46 -14.02
CA LYS A 48 -3.20 17.65 -13.28
C LYS A 48 -4.37 18.34 -14.00
N GLN A 49 -4.37 18.31 -15.33
CA GLN A 49 -5.39 18.94 -16.16
C GLN A 49 -6.62 18.03 -16.37
N THR A 50 -6.48 16.73 -16.13
CA THR A 50 -7.56 15.77 -16.33
C THR A 50 -8.52 15.80 -15.15
N PRO A 51 -9.84 16.00 -15.39
CA PRO A 51 -10.83 16.04 -14.31
C PRO A 51 -10.80 14.78 -13.43
N ALA A 52 -10.99 14.94 -12.11
CA ALA A 52 -10.98 13.83 -11.16
C ALA A 52 -12.05 12.76 -11.45
N SER A 53 -13.14 13.13 -12.11
CA SER A 53 -14.21 12.22 -12.50
C SER A 53 -13.86 11.25 -13.64
N VAL A 54 -12.74 11.48 -14.35
CA VAL A 54 -12.33 10.63 -15.46
C VAL A 54 -11.54 9.44 -14.91
N SER A 55 -12.04 8.22 -15.12
CA SER A 55 -11.30 7.00 -14.82
C SER A 55 -10.18 6.82 -15.86
N ILE A 56 -8.95 6.62 -15.37
CA ILE A 56 -7.77 6.42 -16.20
C ILE A 56 -7.19 5.06 -15.86
N PRO A 57 -7.29 4.07 -16.76
CA PRO A 57 -6.81 2.71 -16.48
C PRO A 57 -5.27 2.63 -16.39
N GLY A 58 -4.59 3.64 -16.86
CA GLY A 58 -3.14 3.76 -16.83
C GLY A 58 -2.62 4.73 -17.90
N VAL A 59 -1.32 4.93 -17.92
CA VAL A 59 -0.61 5.70 -18.95
C VAL A 59 0.70 4.99 -19.31
N THR A 60 1.23 5.29 -20.50
CA THR A 60 2.56 4.84 -20.90
C THR A 60 3.53 6.01 -20.91
N VAL A 61 4.70 5.84 -20.30
CA VAL A 61 5.78 6.84 -20.30
C VAL A 61 7.07 6.15 -20.72
N ALA A 62 7.68 6.60 -21.80
CA ALA A 62 8.89 6.01 -22.36
C ALA A 62 8.78 4.49 -22.57
N GLY A 63 7.61 4.00 -22.97
CA GLY A 63 7.33 2.56 -23.14
C GLY A 63 7.03 1.78 -21.84
N SER A 64 7.23 2.37 -20.67
CA SER A 64 6.88 1.76 -19.39
C SER A 64 5.43 2.07 -19.00
N ARG A 65 4.77 1.13 -18.35
CA ARG A 65 3.38 1.28 -17.88
C ARG A 65 3.35 1.92 -16.49
N TYR A 66 2.34 2.74 -16.28
CA TYR A 66 2.04 3.38 -15.00
C TYR A 66 0.56 3.28 -14.70
N SER A 67 0.19 2.90 -13.51
CA SER A 67 -1.14 3.12 -12.95
C SER A 67 -1.26 4.56 -12.43
N VAL A 68 -2.48 5.03 -12.30
CA VAL A 68 -2.77 6.37 -11.82
C VAL A 68 -3.31 6.26 -10.39
N GLY A 69 -2.45 6.53 -9.42
CA GLY A 69 -2.86 6.67 -8.03
C GLY A 69 -3.50 8.02 -7.76
N TYR A 70 -4.25 8.11 -6.67
CA TYR A 70 -4.86 9.34 -6.18
C TYR A 70 -4.50 9.56 -4.71
N SER A 71 -4.00 10.76 -4.41
CA SER A 71 -3.77 11.21 -3.05
C SER A 71 -5.00 11.99 -2.59
N LEU A 72 -5.74 11.43 -1.63
CA LEU A 72 -6.96 12.05 -1.11
C LEU A 72 -6.67 13.34 -0.32
N ASP A 73 -5.52 13.42 0.33
CA ASP A 73 -5.07 14.56 1.13
C ASP A 73 -4.65 15.75 0.28
N GLU A 74 -4.01 15.49 -0.85
CA GLU A 74 -3.58 16.56 -1.75
C GLU A 74 -4.58 16.81 -2.87
N GLY A 75 -5.53 15.92 -3.08
CA GLY A 75 -6.45 15.98 -4.20
C GLY A 75 -5.77 15.85 -5.55
N VAL A 76 -4.57 15.22 -5.58
CA VAL A 76 -3.77 15.11 -6.80
C VAL A 76 -3.60 13.67 -7.25
N ARG A 77 -3.47 13.48 -8.55
CA ARG A 77 -3.11 12.22 -9.17
C ARG A 77 -1.60 12.10 -9.31
N PHE A 78 -1.10 10.89 -9.17
CA PHE A 78 0.32 10.59 -9.34
C PHE A 78 0.51 9.27 -10.08
N LEU A 79 1.71 9.10 -10.63
CA LEU A 79 2.07 7.93 -11.43
C LEU A 79 2.81 6.92 -10.56
N ILE A 80 2.31 5.68 -10.54
CA ILE A 80 2.95 4.52 -9.92
C ILE A 80 3.41 3.60 -11.04
N ARG A 81 4.70 3.31 -11.11
CA ARG A 81 5.25 2.43 -12.14
C ARG A 81 4.75 1.00 -11.93
N VAL A 82 4.19 0.42 -12.99
CA VAL A 82 3.77 -0.98 -13.01
C VAL A 82 4.84 -1.78 -13.75
N PRO A 83 5.48 -2.76 -13.12
CA PRO A 83 6.52 -3.57 -13.75
C PRO A 83 5.96 -4.46 -14.85
N SER A 84 6.79 -4.86 -15.80
CA SER A 84 6.45 -5.98 -16.68
C SER A 84 6.53 -7.31 -15.92
N ARG A 85 6.02 -8.40 -16.52
CA ARG A 85 6.11 -9.75 -15.92
C ARG A 85 7.58 -10.20 -15.79
N GLU A 86 8.42 -9.83 -16.76
CA GLU A 86 9.85 -10.11 -16.78
C GLU A 86 10.57 -9.35 -15.66
N GLU A 87 10.29 -8.06 -15.52
CA GLU A 87 10.85 -7.22 -14.45
C GLU A 87 10.43 -7.68 -13.06
N LEU A 88 9.20 -8.16 -12.92
CA LEU A 88 8.69 -8.68 -11.65
C LEU A 88 9.42 -9.97 -11.25
N SER A 89 9.82 -10.77 -12.24
CA SER A 89 10.52 -12.05 -12.06
C SER A 89 12.05 -11.92 -11.97
N ALA A 90 12.59 -10.72 -12.15
CA ALA A 90 14.00 -10.44 -12.02
C ALA A 90 14.39 -10.10 -10.56
N GLU A 91 15.68 -10.19 -10.24
CA GLU A 91 16.19 -9.65 -8.98
C GLU A 91 16.10 -8.13 -8.98
N TRP A 92 15.80 -7.58 -7.80
CA TRP A 92 15.64 -6.14 -7.66
C TRP A 92 16.92 -5.54 -7.06
N PRO A 93 17.62 -4.70 -7.81
CA PRO A 93 18.76 -3.97 -7.27
C PRO A 93 18.30 -2.86 -6.30
N ASP A 94 19.19 -2.47 -5.41
CA ASP A 94 19.05 -1.31 -4.52
C ASP A 94 17.78 -1.32 -3.64
N VAL A 95 17.46 -2.48 -3.07
CA VAL A 95 16.40 -2.65 -2.07
C VAL A 95 16.98 -2.98 -0.71
N GLY A 96 16.31 -2.54 0.36
CA GLY A 96 16.69 -2.87 1.74
C GLY A 96 16.76 -4.39 1.97
N ALA A 97 17.51 -4.81 2.99
CA ALA A 97 17.80 -6.23 3.25
C ALA A 97 16.52 -7.08 3.41
N LEU A 98 15.50 -6.54 4.05
CA LEU A 98 14.21 -7.21 4.26
C LEU A 98 13.52 -7.50 2.92
N LEU A 99 13.41 -6.49 2.05
CA LEU A 99 12.81 -6.65 0.72
C LEU A 99 13.64 -7.60 -0.15
N ALA A 100 14.97 -7.43 -0.19
CA ALA A 100 15.88 -8.28 -0.98
C ALA A 100 15.71 -9.76 -0.62
N SER A 101 15.77 -10.11 0.68
CA SER A 101 15.62 -11.49 1.15
C SER A 101 14.24 -12.07 0.83
N SER A 102 13.21 -11.23 0.93
CA SER A 102 11.81 -11.62 0.67
C SER A 102 11.57 -11.88 -0.81
N VAL A 103 12.02 -10.99 -1.67
CA VAL A 103 11.94 -11.13 -3.14
C VAL A 103 12.69 -12.38 -3.59
N SER A 104 13.95 -12.55 -3.16
CA SER A 104 14.75 -13.75 -3.50
C SER A 104 14.09 -15.05 -3.04
N SER A 105 13.42 -15.05 -1.89
CA SER A 105 12.69 -16.21 -1.39
C SER A 105 11.43 -16.51 -2.21
N LEU A 106 10.67 -15.48 -2.59
CA LEU A 106 9.49 -15.60 -3.44
C LEU A 106 9.84 -16.06 -4.86
N LEU A 107 10.89 -15.52 -5.45
CA LEU A 107 11.39 -15.96 -6.78
C LEU A 107 11.80 -17.42 -6.77
N ARG A 108 12.53 -17.86 -5.72
CA ARG A 108 12.89 -19.28 -5.55
C ARG A 108 11.67 -20.18 -5.35
N ALA A 109 10.66 -19.72 -4.60
CA ALA A 109 9.41 -20.44 -4.42
C ALA A 109 8.68 -20.55 -5.76
N GLY A 110 8.52 -19.43 -6.49
CA GLY A 110 7.86 -19.39 -7.79
C GLY A 110 8.48 -20.31 -8.84
N ALA A 111 9.82 -20.48 -8.82
CA ALA A 111 10.53 -21.41 -9.70
C ALA A 111 10.24 -22.90 -9.41
N ARG A 112 9.74 -23.23 -8.21
CA ARG A 112 9.41 -24.61 -7.79
C ARG A 112 7.94 -24.94 -7.91
N VAL A 113 7.10 -23.93 -8.01
CA VAL A 113 5.64 -24.07 -8.04
C VAL A 113 5.18 -24.53 -9.42
N THR A 114 4.34 -25.58 -9.44
CA THR A 114 3.73 -26.10 -10.67
C THR A 114 2.30 -25.63 -10.87
N SER A 115 1.57 -25.32 -9.78
CA SER A 115 0.21 -24.78 -9.81
C SER A 115 0.17 -23.37 -10.40
N ALA A 116 -0.79 -23.12 -11.29
CA ALA A 116 -1.03 -21.79 -11.86
C ALA A 116 -1.49 -20.80 -10.78
N GLU A 117 -2.38 -21.23 -9.87
CA GLU A 117 -2.94 -20.44 -8.79
C GLU A 117 -1.86 -19.98 -7.78
N GLU A 118 -0.96 -20.90 -7.39
CA GLU A 118 0.15 -20.56 -6.51
C GLU A 118 1.13 -19.58 -7.17
N ARG A 119 1.35 -19.75 -8.48
CA ARG A 119 2.23 -18.82 -9.24
C ARG A 119 1.61 -17.44 -9.33
N GLU A 120 0.31 -17.34 -9.56
CA GLU A 120 -0.43 -16.09 -9.57
C GLU A 120 -0.38 -15.42 -8.19
N SER A 121 -0.59 -16.18 -7.12
CA SER A 121 -0.45 -15.68 -5.74
C SER A 121 0.94 -15.08 -5.47
N ILE A 122 2.01 -15.75 -5.91
CA ILE A 122 3.37 -15.23 -5.77
C ILE A 122 3.56 -13.94 -6.60
N GLN A 123 2.99 -13.86 -7.80
CA GLN A 123 3.06 -12.65 -8.61
C GLN A 123 2.35 -11.47 -7.93
N VAL A 124 1.18 -11.68 -7.36
CA VAL A 124 0.44 -10.65 -6.60
C VAL A 124 1.27 -10.15 -5.40
N ILE A 125 1.94 -11.06 -4.68
CA ILE A 125 2.80 -10.67 -3.54
C ILE A 125 4.03 -9.88 -4.03
N LEU A 126 4.68 -10.31 -5.08
CA LEU A 126 5.80 -9.58 -5.68
C LEU A 126 5.35 -8.20 -6.16
N LEU A 127 4.17 -8.11 -6.77
CA LEU A 127 3.60 -6.83 -7.19
C LEU A 127 3.29 -5.92 -5.99
N ALA A 128 2.77 -6.46 -4.88
CA ALA A 128 2.55 -5.70 -3.65
C ALA A 128 3.85 -5.12 -3.07
N LEU A 129 4.91 -5.91 -3.01
CA LEU A 129 6.23 -5.43 -2.58
C LEU A 129 6.79 -4.38 -3.54
N ARG A 130 6.59 -4.56 -4.84
CA ARG A 130 7.02 -3.59 -5.85
C ARG A 130 6.24 -2.27 -5.73
N PHE A 131 4.93 -2.35 -5.53
CA PHE A 131 4.07 -1.19 -5.28
C PHE A 131 4.56 -0.37 -4.07
N ILE A 132 4.86 -1.04 -2.93
CA ILE A 132 5.39 -0.39 -1.73
C ILE A 132 6.71 0.33 -2.04
N ARG A 133 7.59 -0.30 -2.81
CA ARG A 133 8.85 0.31 -3.24
C ARG A 133 8.64 1.54 -4.13
N GLU A 134 7.85 1.41 -5.18
CA GLU A 134 7.61 2.48 -6.16
C GLU A 134 6.84 3.67 -5.55
N SER A 135 6.06 3.42 -4.48
CA SER A 135 5.42 4.48 -3.68
C SER A 135 6.34 5.08 -2.60
N GLY A 136 7.61 4.65 -2.53
CA GLY A 136 8.59 5.21 -1.59
C GLY A 136 8.40 4.79 -0.13
N GLN A 137 7.65 3.72 0.14
CA GLN A 137 7.24 3.30 1.49
C GLN A 137 8.07 2.13 2.06
N SER A 138 9.20 1.80 1.47
CA SER A 138 10.04 0.66 1.90
C SER A 138 10.43 0.74 3.38
N SER A 139 10.86 1.92 3.86
CA SER A 139 11.25 2.12 5.25
C SER A 139 10.06 2.05 6.22
N ASP A 140 8.86 2.40 5.78
CA ASP A 140 7.65 2.25 6.58
C ASP A 140 7.23 0.79 6.67
N LEU A 141 7.38 0.02 5.60
CA LEU A 141 7.17 -1.44 5.62
C LEU A 141 8.15 -2.13 6.58
N GLU A 142 9.44 -1.77 6.59
CA GLU A 142 10.43 -2.36 7.51
C GLU A 142 10.02 -2.13 8.97
N ARG A 143 9.66 -0.90 9.32
CA ARG A 143 9.16 -0.58 10.66
C ARG A 143 7.86 -1.31 11.01
N PHE A 144 6.96 -1.45 10.06
CA PHE A 144 5.72 -2.18 10.23
C PHE A 144 5.98 -3.67 10.45
N ALA A 145 6.97 -4.25 9.75
CA ALA A 145 7.34 -5.65 9.89
C ALA A 145 7.85 -5.99 11.29
N ASP A 146 8.58 -5.05 11.93
CA ASP A 146 9.07 -5.20 13.31
C ASP A 146 7.93 -5.26 14.33
N LEU A 147 6.79 -4.66 14.01
CA LEU A 147 5.60 -4.62 14.86
C LEU A 147 4.57 -5.70 14.49
N PHE A 148 4.85 -6.47 13.42
CA PHE A 148 3.87 -7.41 12.89
C PHE A 148 3.72 -8.63 13.78
N ASP A 149 2.59 -8.74 14.48
CA ASP A 149 2.14 -9.97 15.13
C ASP A 149 0.96 -10.56 14.34
N THR A 150 1.11 -11.78 13.84
CA THR A 150 0.07 -12.50 13.08
C THR A 150 -1.19 -12.81 13.92
N ARG A 151 -1.12 -12.66 15.24
CA ARG A 151 -2.24 -12.87 16.15
C ARG A 151 -3.13 -11.65 16.30
N GLU A 152 -2.65 -10.48 15.91
CA GLU A 152 -3.43 -9.25 15.98
C GLU A 152 -4.21 -9.00 14.68
N THR A 153 -5.52 -8.80 14.83
CA THR A 153 -6.42 -8.41 13.73
C THR A 153 -6.32 -6.92 13.36
N PHE A 154 -5.71 -6.10 14.23
CA PHE A 154 -5.46 -4.69 14.01
C PHE A 154 -3.96 -4.42 14.10
N LEU A 155 -3.36 -4.12 12.95
CA LEU A 155 -1.94 -3.76 12.87
C LEU A 155 -1.85 -2.27 12.59
N PRO A 156 -1.40 -1.47 13.59
CA PRO A 156 -1.25 -0.04 13.39
C PRO A 156 0.01 0.26 12.58
N LEU A 157 -0.07 1.23 11.68
CA LEU A 157 1.09 1.78 10.96
C LEU A 157 2.10 2.38 11.95
N ARG A 158 1.60 2.97 13.04
CA ARG A 158 2.40 3.50 14.16
C ARG A 158 1.68 3.39 15.49
N VAL A 159 2.48 3.29 16.55
CA VAL A 159 2.03 3.33 17.95
C VAL A 159 2.59 4.59 18.60
N PHE A 160 1.74 5.28 19.35
CA PHE A 160 2.09 6.49 20.10
C PHE A 160 1.72 6.32 21.57
N ALA A 161 2.52 6.87 22.47
CA ALA A 161 2.22 6.86 23.90
C ALA A 161 1.08 7.83 24.25
N SER A 162 0.94 8.93 23.47
CA SER A 162 -0.05 9.96 23.73
C SER A 162 -0.66 10.52 22.44
N ARG A 163 -1.84 11.14 22.59
CA ARG A 163 -2.50 11.84 21.50
C ARG A 163 -1.66 13.03 20.99
N ALA A 164 -0.98 13.73 21.87
CA ALA A 164 -0.12 14.85 21.51
C ALA A 164 1.02 14.40 20.58
N GLU A 165 1.67 13.28 20.85
CA GLU A 165 2.68 12.71 19.94
C GLU A 165 2.11 12.34 18.59
N ALA A 166 0.92 11.73 18.55
CA ALA A 166 0.26 11.38 17.30
C ALA A 166 -0.10 12.63 16.48
N GLU A 167 -0.57 13.70 17.12
CA GLU A 167 -0.88 14.97 16.46
C GLU A 167 0.38 15.67 15.93
N VAL A 168 1.49 15.66 16.69
CA VAL A 168 2.78 16.18 16.21
C VAL A 168 3.26 15.40 15.00
N TRP A 169 3.20 14.06 15.04
CA TRP A 169 3.55 13.24 13.90
C TRP A 169 2.62 13.51 12.70
N LEU A 170 1.31 13.59 12.93
CA LEU A 170 0.32 13.83 11.89
C LEU A 170 0.56 15.18 11.19
N ASN A 171 0.94 16.21 11.95
CA ASN A 171 1.25 17.53 11.41
C ASN A 171 2.61 17.59 10.69
N GLY A 172 3.59 16.84 11.18
CA GLY A 172 4.94 16.75 10.60
C GLY A 172 5.06 15.75 9.46
N HIS A 173 4.13 14.79 9.34
CA HIS A 173 4.13 13.81 8.25
C HIS A 173 3.51 14.45 7.01
N PRO A 174 4.25 14.59 5.90
CA PRO A 174 3.75 15.35 4.75
C PRO A 174 2.46 14.76 4.18
N ARG A 175 2.23 13.44 4.31
CA ARG A 175 1.10 12.75 3.70
C ARG A 175 0.74 11.45 4.43
N PRO A 176 0.14 11.49 5.63
CA PRO A 176 -0.41 10.26 6.17
C PRO A 176 -1.59 9.82 5.30
N PRO A 177 -1.60 8.58 4.80
CA PRO A 177 -2.65 8.11 3.91
C PRO A 177 -4.02 8.15 4.59
N HIS A 178 -5.06 8.50 3.83
CA HIS A 178 -6.45 8.40 4.32
C HIS A 178 -6.75 6.95 4.72
N GLY A 179 -7.38 6.77 5.89
CA GLY A 179 -7.68 5.45 6.42
C GLY A 179 -6.48 4.73 7.06
N ALA A 180 -5.28 5.33 7.07
CA ALA A 180 -4.15 4.75 7.79
C ALA A 180 -4.50 4.50 9.26
N ARG A 181 -4.15 3.32 9.74
CA ARG A 181 -4.45 2.90 11.11
C ARG A 181 -3.28 3.24 12.02
N ILE A 182 -3.57 3.86 13.14
CA ILE A 182 -2.59 4.13 14.20
C ILE A 182 -3.15 3.70 15.55
N GLN A 183 -2.26 3.49 16.50
CA GLN A 183 -2.61 3.21 17.88
C GLN A 183 -2.08 4.33 18.79
N ILE A 184 -2.89 4.77 19.74
CA ILE A 184 -2.52 5.73 20.77
C ILE A 184 -2.83 5.08 22.11
N ALA A 185 -1.78 4.74 22.86
CA ALA A 185 -1.87 3.90 24.05
C ALA A 185 -2.55 2.56 23.70
N ASP A 186 -3.72 2.29 24.25
CA ASP A 186 -4.55 1.09 24.03
C ASP A 186 -5.70 1.32 23.02
N GLN A 187 -5.82 2.53 22.48
CA GLN A 187 -6.93 2.91 21.60
C GLN A 187 -6.52 2.92 20.13
N ARG A 188 -7.45 2.51 19.27
CA ARG A 188 -7.28 2.42 17.82
C ARG A 188 -7.87 3.63 17.14
N PHE A 189 -7.13 4.17 16.18
CA PHE A 189 -7.56 5.33 15.39
C PHE A 189 -7.29 5.08 13.91
N SER A 190 -8.11 5.72 13.08
CA SER A 190 -7.84 5.86 11.64
C SER A 190 -7.66 7.34 11.31
N ILE A 191 -6.80 7.62 10.33
CA ILE A 191 -6.60 8.98 9.84
C ILE A 191 -7.69 9.29 8.83
N GLY A 192 -8.47 10.32 9.11
CA GLY A 192 -9.48 10.87 8.21
C GLY A 192 -9.11 12.26 7.74
N TYR A 193 -9.80 12.73 6.72
CA TYR A 193 -9.73 14.11 6.25
C TYR A 193 -11.11 14.74 6.32
N GLU A 194 -11.17 15.92 6.88
CA GLU A 194 -12.42 16.69 6.91
C GLU A 194 -12.73 17.22 5.50
N ARG A 195 -13.95 16.96 5.05
CA ARG A 195 -14.37 17.35 3.71
C ARG A 195 -14.40 18.89 3.59
N GLY A 196 -13.62 19.43 2.67
CA GLY A 196 -13.57 20.86 2.34
C GLY A 196 -12.47 21.67 3.02
N SER A 197 -11.93 21.23 4.16
CA SER A 197 -10.83 21.92 4.86
C SER A 197 -9.48 21.24 4.66
N HIS A 198 -9.46 19.99 4.18
CA HIS A 198 -8.29 19.10 4.13
C HIS A 198 -7.60 18.91 5.50
N LEU A 199 -8.27 19.28 6.59
CA LEU A 199 -7.78 19.04 7.93
C LEU A 199 -7.75 17.54 8.21
N ARG A 200 -6.65 17.09 8.77
CA ARG A 200 -6.45 15.70 9.17
C ARG A 200 -7.07 15.50 10.54
N VAL A 201 -7.83 14.45 10.69
CA VAL A 201 -8.52 14.11 11.92
C VAL A 201 -8.22 12.67 12.33
N LEU A 202 -8.12 12.44 13.63
CA LEU A 202 -8.01 11.11 14.22
C LEU A 202 -9.41 10.61 14.55
N VAL A 203 -9.86 9.61 13.79
CA VAL A 203 -11.17 8.97 14.00
C VAL A 203 -10.95 7.74 14.88
N ARG A 204 -11.50 7.77 16.10
CA ARG A 204 -11.41 6.65 17.02
C ARG A 204 -12.19 5.45 16.47
N GLY A 205 -11.53 4.30 16.37
CA GLY A 205 -12.17 3.02 16.11
C GLY A 205 -12.73 2.41 17.39
N PRO A 206 -13.76 1.57 17.30
CA PRO A 206 -14.26 0.84 18.46
C PRO A 206 -13.18 -0.12 18.99
N SER A 207 -13.10 -0.27 20.31
CA SER A 207 -12.25 -1.28 20.94
C SER A 207 -12.86 -2.69 20.74
N LEU A 208 -12.02 -3.74 20.87
CA LEU A 208 -12.52 -5.13 20.79
C LEU A 208 -13.61 -5.41 21.84
N LYS A 209 -13.51 -4.80 23.02
CA LYS A 209 -14.52 -4.88 24.07
C LYS A 209 -15.85 -4.21 23.69
N GLU A 210 -15.78 -3.08 22.98
CA GLU A 210 -16.96 -2.36 22.50
C GLU A 210 -17.66 -3.10 21.34
N VAL A 211 -16.91 -3.91 20.57
CA VAL A 211 -17.47 -4.73 19.48
C VAL A 211 -17.97 -6.09 19.97
N GLY A 212 -17.83 -6.40 21.27
CA GLY A 212 -18.29 -7.66 21.86
C GLY A 212 -17.42 -8.88 21.51
N LEU A 213 -16.25 -8.68 20.93
CA LEU A 213 -15.23 -9.69 20.71
C LEU A 213 -14.31 -9.73 21.95
N SER A 214 -14.84 -10.19 23.09
CA SER A 214 -14.00 -10.54 24.23
C SER A 214 -13.18 -11.79 23.86
N GLU A 215 -11.88 -11.73 24.10
CA GLU A 215 -11.03 -12.91 24.09
C GLU A 215 -11.71 -14.00 24.95
N SER A 216 -12.12 -15.10 24.31
CA SER A 216 -12.45 -16.32 25.04
C SER A 216 -11.15 -16.76 25.70
N SER A 217 -11.04 -16.53 26.99
CA SER A 217 -10.02 -17.13 27.82
C SER A 217 -10.22 -18.65 27.73
N ASP A 218 -9.44 -19.30 26.89
CA ASP A 218 -9.16 -20.73 27.04
C ASP A 218 -8.37 -20.86 28.36
N GLU A 219 -9.08 -21.01 29.45
CA GLU A 219 -8.50 -21.61 30.66
C GLU A 219 -8.16 -23.07 30.31
N PRO A 220 -6.89 -23.49 30.47
CA PRO A 220 -6.58 -24.90 30.42
C PRO A 220 -7.19 -25.51 31.68
N GLY A 221 -8.28 -26.26 31.51
CA GLY A 221 -8.86 -27.09 32.55
C GLY A 221 -7.82 -28.07 33.10
N GLU A 222 -7.72 -28.13 34.40
CA GLU A 222 -6.99 -29.11 35.20
C GLU A 222 -7.38 -30.56 34.85
#